data_bb9d90c36a62472c8beb6e52dfdb1ace
#
_entry.id   bb9d90c36a62472c8beb6e52dfdb1ace
#
_cell.length_a   1.000
_cell.length_b   1.000
_cell.length_c   1.000
_cell.angle_alpha   90.00
_cell.angle_beta   90.00
_cell.angle_gamma   90.00
#
_symmetry.space_group_name_H-M   'P 1'
#
loop_
_entity.id
_entity.type
_entity.pdbx_description
1 polymer ?
#
loop_
_entity_poly.entity_id
_entity_poly.type
_entity_poly.pdbx_seq_one_letter_code
_entity_poly.pdbx_strand_id
1 'polypeptide(L)'
;DRRQRQMCIRDSYRQVTNSDMRVVAHKSSALAAQNFMLSMTSKGYDTCPMEGFDSLRVKRILSLPYSSEINMVISCGIRDDDGVYGKQIRVPFDDIYFKR
;
A
#
# COMPACT_ATOMS: atom_id res chain seq x y z
N ASP A 1 -3.05 -0.52 -27.92
CA ASP A 1 -4.47 -0.80 -28.09
C ASP A 1 -5.09 -1.31 -26.80
N ARG A 2 -6.29 -0.82 -26.48
CA ARG A 2 -7.04 -1.17 -25.28
C ARG A 2 -7.35 -2.68 -25.20
N ARG A 3 -7.67 -3.31 -26.31
CA ARG A 3 -7.94 -4.75 -26.41
C ARG A 3 -6.67 -5.57 -26.12
N GLN A 4 -5.54 -5.14 -26.64
CA GLN A 4 -4.27 -5.82 -26.45
C GLN A 4 -3.79 -5.73 -24.99
N ARG A 5 -3.96 -4.59 -24.33
CA ARG A 5 -3.69 -4.44 -22.89
C ARG A 5 -4.59 -5.33 -22.04
N GLN A 6 -5.88 -5.40 -22.36
CA GLN A 6 -6.81 -6.28 -21.65
C GLN A 6 -6.47 -7.76 -21.83
N MET A 7 -6.05 -8.17 -23.02
CA MET A 7 -5.62 -9.54 -23.28
C MET A 7 -4.32 -9.89 -22.53
N CYS A 8 -3.33 -9.01 -22.53
CA CYS A 8 -2.08 -9.21 -21.78
C CYS A 8 -2.33 -9.31 -20.27
N ILE A 9 -3.18 -8.48 -19.71
CA ILE A 9 -3.57 -8.53 -18.31
C ILE A 9 -4.30 -9.84 -17.99
N ARG A 10 -5.25 -10.24 -18.82
CA ARG A 10 -5.98 -11.50 -18.66
C ARG A 10 -5.07 -12.72 -18.71
N ASP A 11 -4.17 -12.77 -19.67
CA ASP A 11 -3.26 -13.90 -19.85
C ASP A 11 -2.23 -13.99 -18.73
N SER A 12 -1.78 -12.87 -18.18
CA SER A 12 -0.88 -12.83 -17.03
C SER A 12 -1.48 -13.46 -15.78
N TYR A 13 -2.80 -13.44 -15.63
CA TYR A 13 -3.49 -13.94 -14.42
C TYR A 13 -4.17 -15.30 -14.62
N ARG A 14 -4.07 -15.92 -15.78
CA ARG A 14 -4.76 -17.17 -16.13
C ARG A 14 -4.36 -18.38 -15.29
N GLN A 15 -3.13 -18.42 -14.80
CA GLN A 15 -2.58 -19.54 -14.04
C GLN A 15 -2.33 -19.20 -12.57
N VAL A 16 -2.92 -18.12 -12.09
CA VAL A 16 -2.66 -17.58 -10.75
C VAL A 16 -3.73 -18.11 -9.80
N THR A 17 -3.31 -18.60 -8.63
CA THR A 17 -4.22 -19.05 -7.56
C THR A 17 -4.88 -17.85 -6.87
N ASN A 18 -5.95 -18.10 -6.09
CA ASN A 18 -6.58 -17.05 -5.28
C ASN A 18 -5.59 -16.43 -4.27
N SER A 19 -4.68 -17.23 -3.72
CA SER A 19 -3.62 -16.72 -2.84
C SER A 19 -2.68 -15.77 -3.56
N ASP A 20 -2.29 -16.12 -4.80
CA ASP A 20 -1.43 -15.25 -5.61
C ASP A 20 -2.16 -13.96 -5.99
N MET A 21 -3.43 -14.04 -6.34
CA MET A 21 -4.25 -12.86 -6.64
C MET A 21 -4.38 -11.92 -5.44
N ARG A 22 -4.47 -12.48 -4.25
CA ARG A 22 -4.46 -11.70 -3.00
C ARG A 22 -3.16 -10.90 -2.88
N VAL A 23 -2.02 -11.53 -3.11
CA VAL A 23 -0.71 -10.86 -3.08
C VAL A 23 -0.63 -9.76 -4.14
N VAL A 24 -1.10 -10.02 -5.36
CA VAL A 24 -1.12 -9.02 -6.44
C VAL A 24 -2.00 -7.83 -6.07
N ALA A 25 -3.17 -8.07 -5.51
CA ALA A 25 -4.07 -7.00 -5.08
C ALA A 25 -3.43 -6.12 -3.99
N HIS A 26 -2.76 -6.73 -3.00
CA HIS A 26 -2.02 -5.99 -1.98
C HIS A 26 -0.89 -5.16 -2.56
N LYS A 27 -0.11 -5.72 -3.49
CA LYS A 27 0.96 -4.98 -4.18
C LYS A 27 0.42 -3.79 -4.96
N SER A 28 -0.65 -3.99 -5.71
CA SER A 28 -1.27 -2.92 -6.50
C SER A 28 -1.81 -1.79 -5.63
N SER A 29 -2.49 -2.12 -4.54
CA SER A 29 -2.98 -1.09 -3.61
C SER A 29 -1.84 -0.40 -2.88
N ALA A 30 -0.75 -1.10 -2.55
CA ALA A 30 0.43 -0.50 -1.94
C ALA A 30 1.13 0.49 -2.87
N LEU A 31 1.20 0.20 -4.17
CA LEU A 31 1.72 1.12 -5.18
C LEU A 31 0.88 2.40 -5.28
N ALA A 32 -0.45 2.27 -5.26
CA ALA A 32 -1.35 3.40 -5.22
C ALA A 32 -1.20 4.23 -3.93
N ALA A 33 -1.04 3.55 -2.79
CA ALA A 33 -0.79 4.19 -1.50
C ALA A 33 0.50 5.01 -1.50
N GLN A 34 1.57 4.49 -2.08
CA GLN A 34 2.84 5.20 -2.21
C GLN A 34 2.69 6.45 -3.08
N ASN A 35 2.01 6.36 -4.22
CA ASN A 35 1.71 7.52 -5.05
C ASN A 35 0.90 8.58 -4.32
N PHE A 36 -0.08 8.16 -3.52
CA PHE A 36 -0.85 9.06 -2.67
C PHE A 36 0.05 9.80 -1.67
N MET A 37 0.92 9.07 -0.95
CA MET A 37 1.82 9.67 0.03
C MET A 37 2.77 10.69 -0.60
N LEU A 38 3.38 10.36 -1.73
CA LEU A 38 4.27 11.26 -2.47
C LEU A 38 3.52 12.49 -2.97
N SER A 39 2.31 12.33 -3.50
CA SER A 39 1.48 13.43 -3.97
C SER A 39 1.10 14.37 -2.84
N MET A 40 0.76 13.84 -1.66
CA MET A 40 0.45 14.66 -0.49
C MET A 40 1.66 15.42 0.01
N THR A 41 2.84 14.79 0.04
CA THR A 41 4.10 15.45 0.39
C THR A 41 4.40 16.63 -0.55
N SER A 42 4.17 16.47 -1.84
CA SER A 42 4.36 17.54 -2.82
C SER A 42 3.42 18.74 -2.60
N LYS A 43 2.31 18.52 -1.93
CA LYS A 43 1.32 19.56 -1.58
C LYS A 43 1.51 20.14 -0.18
N GLY A 44 2.56 19.72 0.54
CA GLY A 44 2.87 20.20 1.88
C GLY A 44 2.16 19.47 3.01
N TYR A 45 1.55 18.31 2.74
CA TYR A 45 0.94 17.46 3.76
C TYR A 45 1.87 16.34 4.17
N ASP A 46 1.71 15.85 5.38
CA ASP A 46 2.40 14.67 5.89
C ASP A 46 1.43 13.49 5.94
N THR A 47 1.96 12.30 5.77
CA THR A 47 1.21 11.05 5.79
C THR A 47 1.86 10.03 6.70
N CYS A 48 1.05 9.15 7.28
CA CYS A 48 1.55 8.04 8.09
C CYS A 48 0.81 6.76 7.69
N PRO A 49 1.50 5.80 7.05
CA PRO A 49 0.92 4.49 6.77
C PRO A 49 0.91 3.65 8.04
N MET A 50 -0.19 2.96 8.29
CA MET A 50 -0.40 2.14 9.47
C MET A 50 -0.92 0.76 9.06
N GLU A 51 -0.35 -0.27 9.67
CA GLU A 51 -0.77 -1.66 9.47
C GLU A 51 -1.21 -2.34 10.78
N GLY A 52 -0.83 -1.79 11.92
CA GLY A 52 -1.14 -2.33 13.25
C GLY A 52 -2.53 -1.98 13.76
N PHE A 53 -3.57 -2.28 12.98
CA PHE A 53 -4.97 -2.02 13.34
C PHE A 53 -5.80 -3.30 13.29
N ASP A 54 -6.97 -3.28 13.93
CA ASP A 54 -7.94 -4.37 13.87
C ASP A 54 -8.75 -4.30 12.57
N SER A 55 -8.39 -5.14 11.60
CA SER A 55 -9.02 -5.18 10.27
C SER A 55 -10.52 -5.46 10.34
N LEU A 56 -10.98 -6.34 11.23
CA LEU A 56 -12.41 -6.66 11.35
C LEU A 56 -13.21 -5.45 11.82
N ARG A 57 -12.67 -4.72 12.78
CA ARG A 57 -13.31 -3.52 13.31
C ARG A 57 -13.40 -2.42 12.24
N VAL A 58 -12.32 -2.22 11.47
CA VAL A 58 -12.32 -1.25 10.37
C VAL A 58 -13.33 -1.64 9.30
N LYS A 59 -13.41 -2.92 8.91
CA LYS A 59 -14.42 -3.41 7.96
C LYS A 59 -15.84 -3.12 8.43
N ARG A 60 -16.12 -3.32 9.71
CA ARG A 60 -17.44 -3.03 10.29
C ARG A 60 -17.77 -1.55 10.24
N ILE A 61 -16.83 -0.70 10.65
CA ILE A 61 -17.02 0.75 10.66
C ILE A 61 -17.29 1.29 9.26
N LEU A 62 -16.59 0.76 8.25
CA LEU A 62 -16.72 1.17 6.85
C LEU A 62 -17.80 0.40 6.09
N SER A 63 -18.50 -0.53 6.73
CA SER A 63 -19.51 -1.39 6.09
C SER A 63 -18.98 -2.13 4.85
N LEU A 64 -17.76 -2.61 4.92
CA LEU A 64 -17.13 -3.37 3.85
C LEU A 64 -17.55 -4.84 3.87
N PRO A 65 -17.60 -5.51 2.70
CA PRO A 65 -17.84 -6.95 2.64
C PRO A 65 -16.81 -7.73 3.48
N TYR A 66 -17.24 -8.81 4.09
CA TYR A 66 -16.36 -9.65 4.91
C TYR A 66 -15.20 -10.25 4.11
N SER A 67 -15.41 -10.49 2.82
CA SER A 67 -14.38 -10.99 1.89
C SER A 67 -13.36 -9.94 1.47
N SER A 68 -13.58 -8.67 1.75
CA SER A 68 -12.61 -7.62 1.46
C SER A 68 -11.43 -7.69 2.42
N GLU A 69 -10.29 -7.16 1.99
CA GLU A 69 -9.10 -7.02 2.81
C GLU A 69 -8.65 -5.56 2.86
N ILE A 70 -8.12 -5.17 4.00
CA ILE A 70 -7.56 -3.83 4.17
C ILE A 70 -6.05 -3.93 4.08
N ASN A 71 -5.49 -3.29 3.08
CA ASN A 71 -4.04 -3.27 2.88
C ASN A 71 -3.36 -2.44 3.98
N MET A 72 -3.75 -1.20 4.11
CA MET A 72 -3.23 -0.28 5.12
C MET A 72 -4.21 0.85 5.37
N VAL A 73 -4.02 1.55 6.47
CA VAL A 73 -4.69 2.82 6.76
C VAL A 73 -3.65 3.92 6.68
N ILE A 74 -3.96 4.99 5.98
CA ILE A 74 -3.06 6.13 5.86
C ILE A 74 -3.74 7.35 6.45
N SER A 75 -3.14 7.92 7.49
CA SER A 75 -3.54 9.24 7.96
C SER A 75 -2.83 10.32 7.13
N CYS A 76 -3.52 11.41 6.88
CA CYS A 76 -3.00 12.53 6.11
C CYS A 76 -3.40 13.84 6.78
N GLY A 77 -2.46 14.76 6.92
CA GLY A 77 -2.72 16.05 7.54
C GLY A 77 -1.48 16.89 7.69
N ILE A 78 -1.58 17.93 8.48
CA ILE A 78 -0.46 18.80 8.82
C ILE A 78 0.20 18.24 10.08
N ARG A 79 1.52 18.00 10.00
CA ARG A 79 2.31 17.47 11.11
C ARG A 79 2.34 18.45 12.28
N ASP A 80 2.14 17.93 13.48
CA ASP A 80 2.47 18.63 14.71
C ASP A 80 3.95 18.40 15.05
N ASP A 81 4.61 19.41 15.62
CA ASP A 81 6.03 19.32 16.00
C ASP A 81 6.30 18.22 17.02
N ASP A 82 5.33 17.92 17.88
CA ASP A 82 5.41 16.85 18.87
C ASP A 82 5.05 15.46 18.31
N GLY A 83 4.70 15.36 17.04
CA GLY A 83 4.22 14.11 16.41
C GLY A 83 5.31 13.17 15.91
N VAL A 84 6.58 13.54 15.97
CA VAL A 84 7.70 12.74 15.47
C VAL A 84 8.53 12.21 16.62
N TYR A 85 8.51 10.89 16.82
CA TYR A 85 9.24 10.22 17.87
C TYR A 85 10.53 9.58 17.32
N GLY A 86 11.67 10.12 17.71
CA GLY A 86 12.97 9.55 17.40
C GLY A 86 13.54 9.93 16.04
N LYS A 87 14.75 9.46 15.79
CA LYS A 87 15.47 9.71 14.54
C LYS A 87 15.03 8.76 13.43
N GLN A 88 15.05 9.25 12.21
CA GLN A 88 14.87 8.40 11.03
C GLN A 88 16.02 7.41 10.93
N ILE A 89 15.69 6.12 10.89
CA ILE A 89 16.66 5.04 10.71
C ILE A 89 16.39 4.38 9.35
N ARG A 90 17.47 4.14 8.62
CA ARG A 90 17.43 3.37 7.36
C ARG A 90 18.43 2.23 7.46
N VAL A 91 18.05 1.08 6.91
CA VAL A 91 18.96 -0.05 6.78
C VAL A 91 20.10 0.35 5.84
N PRO A 92 21.38 0.07 6.18
CA PRO A 92 22.48 0.35 5.29
C PRO A 92 22.30 -0.27 3.92
N PHE A 93 22.73 0.43 2.88
CA PHE A 93 22.53 -0.02 1.50
C PHE A 93 23.15 -1.40 1.24
N ASP A 94 24.33 -1.66 1.76
CA ASP A 94 25.03 -2.93 1.56
C ASP A 94 24.31 -4.13 2.20
N ASP A 95 23.45 -3.88 3.18
CA ASP A 95 22.68 -4.94 3.84
C ASP A 95 21.42 -5.36 3.03
N ILE A 96 21.02 -4.57 2.06
CA ILE A 96 19.80 -4.79 1.28
C ILE A 96 20.04 -4.93 -0.21
N TYR A 97 21.22 -4.60 -0.70
CA TYR A 97 21.57 -4.67 -2.11
C TYR A 97 22.64 -5.74 -2.37
N PHE A 98 22.32 -6.68 -3.24
CA PHE A 98 23.22 -7.76 -3.66
C PHE A 98 23.38 -7.72 -5.17
N LYS A 99 24.61 -7.48 -5.64
CA LYS A 99 24.94 -7.54 -7.05
C LYS A 99 25.17 -9.01 -7.42
N ARG A 100 24.44 -9.51 -8.38
CA ARG A 100 24.58 -10.86 -8.91
C ARG A 100 24.93 -10.85 -10.39
#